data_f494ae06026a9cf0432e2855eb5f55f0
#
_entry.id   f494ae06026a9cf0432e2855eb5f55f0
#
_cell.length_a   1.000
_cell.length_b   1.000
_cell.length_c   1.000
_cell.angle_alpha   90.00
_cell.angle_beta   90.00
_cell.angle_gamma   90.00
#
_symmetry.space_group_name_H-M   'P 1'
#
loop_
_entity.id
_entity.type
_entity.pdbx_description
1 polymer ?
#
loop_
_entity_poly.entity_id
_entity_poly.type
_entity_poly.pdbx_seq_one_letter_code
_entity_poly.pdbx_strand_id
1 'polypeptide(L)'
;MDEKVLHPQLVIDGKIVKPAPPKMRVWRAFLAFFDEDKSHLTMEEFLDRHINLIVLAFGRPEVTRAAVEDALGIADVVPFTRDLFGWLQAQTFAKLVKLPNAAAGKED
;
A
#
# COMPACT_ATOMS: atom_id res chain seq x y z
N MET A 1 -15.57 -0.46 -16.75
CA MET A 1 -15.13 -0.67 -16.46
C MET A 1 -14.89 -0.52 -15.51
N ASP A 2 -14.72 -1.01 -15.32
CA ASP A 2 -14.41 -1.15 -14.47
C ASP A 2 -13.86 -0.77 -13.73
N GLU A 3 -13.78 -0.11 -13.97
CA GLU A 3 -13.15 0.21 -13.30
C GLU A 3 -13.02 -0.26 -12.00
N LYS A 4 -12.70 -1.00 -11.84
CA LYS A 4 -12.65 -1.55 -10.60
C LYS A 4 -11.33 -1.40 -10.00
N VAL A 5 -11.22 -1.35 -8.66
CA VAL A 5 -9.94 -1.20 -7.98
C VAL A 5 -9.19 -2.51 -8.06
N LEU A 6 -7.99 -2.45 -8.57
CA LEU A 6 -7.13 -3.61 -8.61
C LEU A 6 -6.53 -3.84 -7.24
N HIS A 7 -6.51 -5.11 -6.83
CA HIS A 7 -5.85 -5.46 -5.59
C HIS A 7 -4.37 -5.68 -5.87
N PRO A 8 -3.50 -4.98 -5.18
CA PRO A 8 -2.07 -5.24 -5.35
C PRO A 8 -1.75 -6.65 -4.91
N GLN A 9 -0.80 -7.27 -5.57
CA GLN A 9 -0.44 -8.63 -5.22
C GLN A 9 1.01 -8.90 -5.58
N LEU A 10 1.60 -9.83 -4.86
CA LEU A 10 2.95 -10.29 -5.11
C LEU A 10 2.91 -11.78 -5.35
N VAL A 11 3.87 -12.27 -6.14
CA VAL A 11 4.04 -13.71 -6.30
C VAL A 11 5.25 -14.12 -5.45
N ILE A 12 5.00 -14.93 -4.44
CA ILE A 12 6.04 -15.37 -3.52
C ILE A 12 6.01 -16.88 -3.48
N ASP A 13 7.13 -17.48 -3.82
CA ASP A 13 7.25 -18.95 -3.87
C ASP A 13 6.17 -19.56 -4.76
N GLY A 14 5.89 -18.90 -5.89
CA GLY A 14 4.90 -19.38 -6.84
C GLY A 14 3.45 -19.16 -6.44
N LYS A 15 3.22 -18.49 -5.33
CA LYS A 15 1.85 -18.25 -4.87
C LYS A 15 1.54 -16.76 -4.91
N ILE A 16 0.30 -16.45 -5.24
CA ILE A 16 -0.17 -15.07 -5.24
C ILE A 16 -0.54 -14.69 -3.82
N VAL A 17 0.06 -13.61 -3.34
CA VAL A 17 -0.17 -13.10 -1.99
C VAL A 17 -0.78 -11.72 -2.10
N LYS A 18 -1.89 -11.50 -1.41
CA LYS A 18 -2.57 -10.22 -1.36
C LYS A 18 -2.44 -9.61 0.02
N PRO A 19 -2.54 -8.28 0.12
CA PRO A 19 -2.41 -7.65 1.44
C PRO A 19 -3.54 -8.10 2.37
N ALA A 20 -3.22 -8.17 3.65
CA ALA A 20 -4.23 -8.33 4.67
C ALA A 20 -5.05 -7.04 4.77
N PRO A 21 -6.24 -7.09 5.37
CA PRO A 21 -7.00 -5.86 5.56
C PRO A 21 -6.15 -4.83 6.30
N PRO A 22 -6.03 -3.62 5.75
CA PRO A 22 -5.09 -2.66 6.31
C PRO A 22 -5.59 -2.09 7.64
N LYS A 23 -4.63 -1.84 8.53
CA LYS A 23 -4.89 -1.22 9.81
C LYS A 23 -4.50 0.24 9.78
N MET A 24 -4.98 0.99 10.76
CA MET A 24 -4.68 2.42 10.84
C MET A 24 -3.19 2.71 10.83
N ARG A 25 -2.39 1.86 11.44
CA ARG A 25 -0.96 2.14 11.47
C ARG A 25 -0.34 2.06 10.07
N VAL A 26 -0.91 1.25 9.19
CA VAL A 26 -0.45 1.20 7.80
C VAL A 26 -0.73 2.54 7.13
N TRP A 27 -1.93 3.06 7.29
CA TRP A 27 -2.32 4.36 6.73
C TRP A 27 -1.38 5.45 7.24
N ARG A 28 -1.14 5.48 8.55
CA ARG A 28 -0.29 6.51 9.12
C ARG A 28 1.15 6.40 8.64
N ALA A 29 1.63 5.18 8.45
CA ALA A 29 2.99 4.99 7.96
C ALA A 29 3.14 5.54 6.54
N PHE A 30 2.14 5.33 5.70
CA PHE A 30 2.19 5.87 4.34
C PHE A 30 2.14 7.38 4.35
N LEU A 31 1.26 7.97 5.17
CA LEU A 31 1.20 9.43 5.26
C LEU A 31 2.50 10.02 5.74
N ALA A 32 3.09 9.42 6.77
CA ALA A 32 4.36 9.91 7.30
C ALA A 32 5.45 9.82 6.24
N PHE A 33 5.45 8.74 5.48
CA PHE A 33 6.46 8.58 4.43
C PHE A 33 6.31 9.67 3.36
N PHE A 34 5.08 9.92 2.91
CA PHE A 34 4.89 10.90 1.85
C PHE A 34 5.11 12.34 2.32
N ASP A 35 4.96 12.58 3.61
CA ASP A 35 5.23 13.90 4.17
C ASP A 35 6.70 14.13 4.47
N GLU A 36 7.48 13.08 4.54
CA GLU A 36 8.87 13.18 4.93
C GLU A 36 9.69 13.84 3.83
N ASP A 37 10.62 14.71 4.26
CA ASP A 37 11.60 15.27 3.33
C ASP A 37 12.62 14.18 3.00
N LYS A 38 12.61 13.74 1.77
CA LYS A 38 13.47 12.63 1.34
C LYS A 38 14.71 13.09 0.58
N SER A 39 14.93 14.40 0.52
CA SER A 39 16.03 14.92 -0.28
C SER A 39 17.40 14.50 0.25
N HIS A 40 17.50 14.15 1.52
CA HIS A 40 18.76 13.74 2.13
C HIS A 40 19.03 12.24 2.04
N LEU A 41 18.09 11.48 1.52
CA LEU A 41 18.24 10.03 1.45
C LEU A 41 19.08 9.62 0.26
N THR A 42 19.90 8.59 0.44
CA THR A 42 20.54 7.95 -0.70
C THR A 42 19.47 7.17 -1.47
N MET A 43 19.80 6.79 -2.70
CA MET A 43 18.89 5.98 -3.49
C MET A 43 18.55 4.68 -2.77
N GLU A 44 19.55 4.07 -2.15
CA GLU A 44 19.33 2.82 -1.45
C GLU A 44 18.40 3.01 -0.26
N GLU A 45 18.60 4.08 0.51
CA GLU A 45 17.70 4.37 1.62
C GLU A 45 16.29 4.64 1.15
N PHE A 46 16.16 5.34 0.04
CA PHE A 46 14.88 5.66 -0.54
C PHE A 46 14.11 4.39 -0.91
N LEU A 47 14.79 3.47 -1.59
CA LEU A 47 14.15 2.22 -1.98
C LEU A 47 13.84 1.35 -0.76
N ASP A 48 14.74 1.35 0.21
CA ASP A 48 14.52 0.62 1.46
C ASP A 48 13.24 1.06 2.16
N ARG A 49 12.99 2.37 2.17
CA ARG A 49 11.77 2.88 2.79
C ARG A 49 10.53 2.35 2.09
N HIS A 50 10.61 2.27 0.76
CA HIS A 50 9.50 1.71 -0.01
C HIS A 50 9.30 0.22 0.30
N ILE A 51 10.38 -0.53 0.37
CA ILE A 51 10.28 -1.95 0.69
C ILE A 51 9.63 -2.14 2.05
N ASN A 52 10.04 -1.35 3.02
CA ASN A 52 9.46 -1.44 4.36
C ASN A 52 7.97 -1.16 4.37
N LEU A 53 7.54 -0.18 3.58
CA LEU A 53 6.11 0.12 3.48
C LEU A 53 5.34 -1.04 2.88
N ILE A 54 5.91 -1.68 1.87
CA ILE A 54 5.25 -2.81 1.22
C ILE A 54 5.07 -3.95 2.22
N VAL A 55 6.13 -4.27 2.96
CA VAL A 55 6.05 -5.33 3.98
C VAL A 55 4.98 -5.00 5.00
N LEU A 56 4.99 -3.78 5.49
CA LEU A 56 4.01 -3.37 6.48
C LEU A 56 2.59 -3.44 5.93
N ALA A 57 2.41 -3.00 4.70
CA ALA A 57 1.07 -2.94 4.11
C ALA A 57 0.49 -4.33 3.88
N PHE A 58 1.34 -5.28 3.50
CA PHE A 58 0.84 -6.63 3.29
C PHE A 58 0.45 -7.29 4.60
N GLY A 59 1.21 -7.06 5.67
CA GLY A 59 0.86 -7.60 6.98
C GLY A 59 0.74 -9.11 7.02
N ARG A 60 1.56 -9.80 6.22
CA ARG A 60 1.53 -11.25 6.15
C ARG A 60 2.92 -11.80 6.44
N PRO A 61 3.01 -12.90 7.20
CA PRO A 61 4.33 -13.41 7.60
C PRO A 61 5.21 -13.81 6.43
N GLU A 62 4.62 -14.27 5.33
CA GLU A 62 5.43 -14.68 4.19
C GLU A 62 5.97 -13.51 3.39
N VAL A 63 5.46 -12.31 3.62
CA VAL A 63 5.94 -11.11 2.92
C VAL A 63 7.03 -10.48 3.77
N THR A 64 8.25 -10.94 3.56
CA THR A 64 9.43 -10.40 4.22
C THR A 64 10.13 -9.43 3.26
N ARG A 65 11.09 -8.68 3.79
CA ARG A 65 11.88 -7.80 2.92
C ARG A 65 12.52 -8.59 1.79
N ALA A 66 13.12 -9.74 2.12
CA ALA A 66 13.76 -10.55 1.10
C ALA A 66 12.75 -11.02 0.04
N ALA A 67 11.56 -11.41 0.47
CA ALA A 67 10.54 -11.86 -0.46
C ALA A 67 10.13 -10.75 -1.42
N VAL A 68 9.98 -9.54 -0.90
CA VAL A 68 9.63 -8.40 -1.73
C VAL A 68 10.75 -8.09 -2.73
N GLU A 69 11.99 -8.14 -2.26
CA GLU A 69 13.12 -7.86 -3.12
C GLU A 69 13.26 -8.87 -4.25
N ASP A 70 12.85 -10.11 -3.99
CA ASP A 70 12.87 -11.13 -5.03
C ASP A 70 11.68 -11.04 -5.98
N ALA A 71 10.58 -10.51 -5.49
CA ALA A 71 9.33 -10.48 -6.27
C ALA A 71 9.22 -9.27 -7.19
N LEU A 72 9.87 -8.16 -6.86
CA LEU A 72 9.74 -6.93 -7.61
C LEU A 72 11.04 -6.56 -8.31
N GLY A 73 10.92 -6.14 -9.56
CA GLY A 73 12.04 -5.54 -10.24
C GLY A 73 12.35 -4.17 -9.66
N ILE A 74 13.58 -3.74 -9.83
CA ILE A 74 14.00 -2.47 -9.25
C ILE A 74 13.17 -1.30 -9.78
N ALA A 75 12.71 -1.38 -11.01
CA ALA A 75 11.91 -0.31 -11.60
C ALA A 75 10.47 -0.33 -11.10
N ASP A 76 10.05 -1.41 -10.45
CA ASP A 76 8.66 -1.57 -10.03
C ASP A 76 8.41 -1.20 -8.59
N VAL A 77 9.47 -1.02 -7.80
CA VAL A 77 9.32 -0.79 -6.36
C VAL A 77 8.52 0.47 -6.08
N VAL A 78 8.87 1.58 -6.71
CA VAL A 78 8.17 2.83 -6.46
C VAL A 78 6.74 2.81 -7.01
N PRO A 79 6.52 2.39 -8.26
CA PRO A 79 5.14 2.31 -8.75
C PRO A 79 4.27 1.38 -7.94
N PHE A 80 4.81 0.25 -7.49
CA PHE A 80 4.03 -0.68 -6.69
C PHE A 80 3.61 -0.06 -5.37
N THR A 81 4.52 0.70 -4.74
CA THR A 81 4.20 1.38 -3.49
C THR A 81 3.10 2.41 -3.69
N ARG A 82 3.14 3.13 -4.81
CA ARG A 82 2.08 4.08 -5.12
C ARG A 82 0.75 3.39 -5.33
N ASP A 83 0.78 2.25 -6.00
CA ASP A 83 -0.45 1.48 -6.21
C ASP A 83 -1.02 1.00 -4.88
N LEU A 84 -0.15 0.61 -3.96
CA LEU A 84 -0.61 0.24 -2.62
C LEU A 84 -1.29 1.40 -1.93
N PHE A 85 -0.72 2.60 -2.05
CA PHE A 85 -1.33 3.76 -1.41
C PHE A 85 -2.69 4.06 -2.04
N GLY A 86 -2.79 3.95 -3.37
CA GLY A 86 -4.07 4.12 -4.04
C GLY A 86 -5.10 3.12 -3.57
N TRP A 87 -4.67 1.87 -3.39
CA TRP A 87 -5.55 0.83 -2.88
C TRP A 87 -6.02 1.15 -1.45
N LEU A 88 -5.11 1.63 -0.60
CA LEU A 88 -5.48 2.04 0.75
C LEU A 88 -6.53 3.13 0.74
N GLN A 89 -6.34 4.11 -0.12
CA GLN A 89 -7.30 5.20 -0.23
C GLN A 89 -8.65 4.70 -0.70
N ALA A 90 -8.64 3.81 -1.70
CA ALA A 90 -9.88 3.26 -2.21
C ALA A 90 -10.62 2.47 -1.16
N GLN A 91 -9.91 1.71 -0.34
CA GLN A 91 -10.52 0.96 0.76
C GLN A 91 -11.22 1.91 1.74
N THR A 92 -10.53 2.99 2.07
CA THR A 92 -11.07 3.96 3.02
C THR A 92 -12.32 4.61 2.48
N PHE A 93 -12.26 5.09 1.25
CA PHE A 93 -13.38 5.81 0.68
C PHE A 93 -14.56 4.89 0.37
N ALA A 94 -14.29 3.67 0.00
CA ALA A 94 -15.37 2.73 -0.24
C ALA A 94 -16.19 2.51 1.03
N LYS A 95 -15.52 2.40 2.15
CA LYS A 95 -16.20 2.22 3.42
C LYS A 95 -17.01 3.46 3.79
N LEU A 96 -16.45 4.62 3.56
CA LEU A 96 -17.14 5.87 3.85
C LEU A 96 -18.43 5.99 3.05
N VAL A 97 -18.34 5.62 1.79
CA VAL A 97 -19.51 5.72 0.93
C VAL A 97 -20.63 4.80 1.39
N LYS A 98 -20.27 3.66 1.96
CA LYS A 98 -21.26 2.69 2.40
C LYS A 98 -21.88 3.01 3.75
N LEU A 99 -21.29 3.92 4.51
CA LEU A 99 -21.83 4.27 5.80
C LEU A 99 -23.07 5.15 5.62
N PRO A 100 -24.15 4.80 6.26
CA PRO A 100 -25.37 5.64 6.14
C PRO A 100 -25.14 7.06 6.58
N ASN A 101 -24.38 7.24 7.65
CA ASN A 101 -24.11 8.58 8.15
C ASN A 101 -23.35 9.42 7.15
N ALA A 102 -22.43 8.80 6.45
CA ALA A 102 -21.67 9.55 5.47
C ALA A 102 -22.60 10.04 4.37
N ALA A 103 -23.49 9.18 3.93
CA ALA A 103 -24.42 9.56 2.88
C ALA A 103 -25.41 10.60 3.37
N ALA A 104 -25.92 10.38 4.57
CA ALA A 104 -26.93 11.30 5.11
C ALA A 104 -26.32 12.64 5.42
N GLY A 105 -25.12 12.61 5.91
CA GLY A 105 -24.47 13.85 6.28
C GLY A 105 -24.26 14.78 5.14
N LYS A 106 -24.31 14.22 4.00
CA LYS A 106 -24.16 15.05 2.90
C LYS A 106 -25.35 15.68 2.53
N GLU A 107 -26.35 15.19 3.01
CA GLU A 107 -27.41 15.69 2.66
C GLU A 107 -27.97 16.52 3.28
N ASP A 108 -27.78 16.52 3.65
CA ASP A 108 -28.12 17.31 4.17
C ASP A 108 -27.94 17.94 4.27
#